data_78e7ae0c164d37279c33087a805b4e21
#
_entry.id   78e7ae0c164d37279c33087a805b4e21
#
_cell.length_a   1.000
_cell.length_b   1.000
_cell.length_c   1.000
_cell.angle_alpha   90.00
_cell.angle_beta   90.00
_cell.angle_gamma   90.00
#
_symmetry.space_group_name_H-M   'P 1'
#
loop_
_entity.id
_entity.type
_entity.pdbx_description
1 polymer ?
#
loop_
_entity_poly.entity_id
_entity_poly.type
_entity_poly.pdbx_seq_one_letter_code
_entity_poly.pdbx_strand_id
1 'polypeptide(L)'
;DSATLLALYETNKAKYKWEKSADVIVLFCSDQTIANTAYDLLKKNPADWRNIVEQHSEKIVADSSRYEWEQIPNLNKAIPKTGMITSPLLNTNDNTASFAYLAQVYDKPMQRSYQDAKGLVINDYQTILEDKWNEALRKKYPVTIDQKVLSSISK
;
A
#
# COMPACT_ATOMS: atom_id res chain seq x y z
N ASP A 1 -13.55 -10.10 -14.54
CA ASP A 1 -13.10 -10.26 -15.91
C ASP A 1 -11.84 -9.45 -16.19
N SER A 2 -10.74 -10.15 -16.46
CA SER A 2 -9.43 -9.49 -16.60
C SER A 2 -9.36 -8.58 -17.83
N ALA A 3 -10.03 -8.92 -18.92
CA ALA A 3 -10.06 -8.09 -20.12
C ALA A 3 -10.77 -6.75 -19.86
N THR A 4 -11.87 -6.79 -19.12
CA THR A 4 -12.63 -5.59 -18.74
C THR A 4 -11.80 -4.70 -17.80
N LEU A 5 -11.11 -5.30 -16.83
CA LEU A 5 -10.25 -4.56 -15.91
C LEU A 5 -9.09 -3.89 -16.64
N LEU A 6 -8.46 -4.60 -17.57
CA LEU A 6 -7.37 -4.02 -18.36
C LEU A 6 -7.86 -2.86 -19.22
N ALA A 7 -9.04 -3.00 -19.85
CA ALA A 7 -9.63 -1.92 -20.64
C ALA A 7 -9.92 -0.70 -19.78
N LEU A 8 -10.42 -0.89 -18.56
CA LEU A 8 -10.68 0.19 -17.63
C LEU A 8 -9.38 0.90 -17.23
N TYR A 9 -8.33 0.14 -16.96
CA TYR A 9 -7.01 0.69 -16.67
C TYR A 9 -6.51 1.56 -17.84
N GLU A 10 -6.56 1.04 -19.06
CA GLU A 10 -6.06 1.76 -20.24
C GLU A 10 -6.86 3.03 -20.51
N THR A 11 -8.17 2.99 -20.34
CA THR A 11 -9.05 4.14 -20.54
C THR A 11 -8.79 5.25 -19.53
N ASN A 12 -8.51 4.89 -18.29
CA ASN A 12 -8.30 5.83 -17.18
C ASN A 12 -6.86 5.86 -16.68
N LYS A 13 -5.92 5.55 -17.52
CA LYS A 13 -4.51 5.37 -17.17
C LYS A 13 -3.94 6.53 -16.35
N ALA A 14 -4.30 7.77 -16.71
CA ALA A 14 -3.83 8.96 -16.00
C ALA A 14 -4.27 9.01 -14.53
N LYS A 15 -5.33 8.31 -14.17
CA LYS A 15 -5.84 8.22 -12.79
C LYS A 15 -4.98 7.31 -11.92
N TYR A 16 -4.31 6.34 -12.54
CA TYR A 16 -3.57 5.30 -11.80
C TYR A 16 -2.09 5.63 -11.76
N LYS A 17 -1.75 6.62 -10.95
CA LYS A 17 -0.38 7.07 -10.77
C LYS A 17 0.09 6.86 -9.34
N TRP A 18 1.39 6.59 -9.21
CA TRP A 18 2.06 6.75 -7.92
C TRP A 18 2.26 8.24 -7.69
N GLU A 19 1.89 8.72 -6.52
CA GLU A 19 2.39 9.99 -6.04
C GLU A 19 3.86 9.80 -5.65
N LYS A 20 4.52 10.81 -5.05
CA LYS A 20 5.88 10.61 -4.54
C LYS A 20 5.93 9.31 -3.76
N SER A 21 6.89 8.44 -4.07
CA SER A 21 6.91 7.07 -3.58
C SER A 21 8.34 6.59 -3.32
N ALA A 22 8.46 5.36 -2.83
CA ALA A 22 9.75 4.73 -2.59
C ALA A 22 9.63 3.21 -2.67
N ASP A 23 10.70 2.58 -3.10
CA ASP A 23 10.87 1.13 -2.95
C ASP A 23 11.41 0.88 -1.56
N VAL A 24 10.62 0.21 -0.72
CA VAL A 24 10.90 0.05 0.70
C VAL A 24 10.97 -1.42 1.07
N ILE A 25 12.00 -1.79 1.80
CA ILE A 25 12.09 -3.10 2.42
C ILE A 25 11.81 -2.90 3.91
N VAL A 26 10.70 -3.48 4.40
CA VAL A 26 10.36 -3.46 5.81
C VAL A 26 10.83 -4.77 6.43
N LEU A 27 11.60 -4.69 7.49
CA LEU A 27 12.08 -5.87 8.22
C LEU A 27 11.28 -5.98 9.52
N PHE A 28 10.54 -7.09 9.64
CA PHE A 28 9.78 -7.44 10.84
C PHE A 28 10.59 -8.45 11.64
N CYS A 29 11.01 -8.07 12.83
CA CYS A 29 11.89 -8.87 13.67
C CYS A 29 11.15 -9.39 14.90
N SER A 30 11.52 -10.58 15.35
CA SER A 30 10.85 -11.25 16.47
C SER A 30 10.99 -10.49 17.78
N ASP A 31 12.07 -9.71 17.95
CA ASP A 31 12.30 -8.89 19.14
C ASP A 31 13.24 -7.72 18.84
N GLN A 32 13.39 -6.85 19.83
CA GLN A 32 14.21 -5.65 19.71
C GLN A 32 15.70 -5.96 19.50
N THR A 33 16.19 -7.00 20.14
CA THR A 33 17.61 -7.40 20.05
C THR A 33 17.95 -7.82 18.61
N ILE A 34 17.09 -8.63 18.00
CA ILE A 34 17.27 -9.05 16.61
C ILE A 34 17.19 -7.85 15.68
N ALA A 35 16.21 -6.95 15.92
CA ALA A 35 16.07 -5.75 15.11
C ALA A 35 17.31 -4.86 15.18
N ASN A 36 17.87 -4.67 16.35
CA ASN A 36 19.10 -3.87 16.53
C ASN A 36 20.28 -4.51 15.81
N THR A 37 20.43 -5.83 15.89
CA THR A 37 21.47 -6.57 15.19
C THR A 37 21.36 -6.40 13.68
N ALA A 38 20.15 -6.62 13.16
CA ALA A 38 19.89 -6.47 11.72
C ALA A 38 20.11 -5.03 11.26
N TYR A 39 19.67 -4.07 12.05
CA TYR A 39 19.85 -2.65 11.76
C TYR A 39 21.33 -2.30 11.61
N ASP A 40 22.18 -2.74 12.56
CA ASP A 40 23.60 -2.48 12.52
C ASP A 40 24.28 -3.13 11.31
N LEU A 41 23.91 -4.35 10.99
CA LEU A 41 24.43 -5.06 9.81
C LEU A 41 24.00 -4.36 8.52
N LEU A 42 22.75 -3.94 8.45
CA LEU A 42 22.20 -3.27 7.26
C LEU A 42 22.87 -1.92 7.04
N LYS A 43 23.16 -1.16 8.10
CA LYS A 43 23.84 0.11 7.99
C LYS A 43 25.24 -0.02 7.38
N LYS A 44 25.93 -1.14 7.64
CA LYS A 44 27.25 -1.40 7.07
C LYS A 44 27.19 -1.70 5.58
N ASN A 45 26.16 -2.45 5.14
CA ASN A 45 26.00 -2.82 3.75
C ASN A 45 24.53 -3.02 3.41
N PRO A 46 23.80 -1.94 3.05
CA PRO A 46 22.37 -2.03 2.76
C PRO A 46 22.01 -2.98 1.61
N ALA A 47 22.90 -3.11 0.63
CA ALA A 47 22.67 -3.99 -0.52
C ALA A 47 22.58 -5.46 -0.11
N ASP A 48 23.08 -5.82 1.06
CA ASP A 48 23.14 -7.18 1.57
C ASP A 48 21.90 -7.59 2.37
N TRP A 49 20.83 -6.82 2.30
CA TRP A 49 19.65 -7.05 3.14
C TRP A 49 19.05 -8.44 2.98
N ARG A 50 19.10 -9.00 1.77
CA ARG A 50 18.56 -10.36 1.53
C ARG A 50 19.33 -11.41 2.31
N ASN A 51 20.66 -11.32 2.35
CA ASN A 51 21.51 -12.24 3.12
C ASN A 51 21.26 -12.09 4.61
N ILE A 52 21.09 -10.86 5.10
CA ILE A 52 20.81 -10.61 6.53
C ILE A 52 19.50 -11.28 6.92
N VAL A 53 18.45 -11.14 6.12
CA VAL A 53 17.15 -11.77 6.36
C VAL A 53 17.29 -13.29 6.31
N GLU A 54 18.01 -13.81 5.33
CA GLU A 54 18.18 -15.24 5.13
C GLU A 54 18.92 -15.91 6.28
N GLN A 55 19.96 -15.26 6.81
CA GLN A 55 20.70 -15.74 7.97
C GLN A 55 19.87 -15.80 9.24
N HIS A 56 18.79 -15.00 9.29
CA HIS A 56 17.89 -14.93 10.46
C HIS A 56 16.45 -15.27 10.08
N SER A 57 16.27 -16.19 9.14
CA SER A 57 14.96 -16.45 8.50
C SER A 57 13.86 -16.88 9.48
N GLU A 58 14.22 -17.44 10.63
CA GLU A 58 13.24 -17.81 11.66
C GLU A 58 12.79 -16.60 12.50
N LYS A 59 13.56 -15.51 12.48
CA LYS A 59 13.35 -14.36 13.37
C LYS A 59 13.08 -13.06 12.62
N ILE A 60 13.34 -13.02 11.31
CA ILE A 60 13.14 -11.83 10.48
C ILE A 60 12.32 -12.19 9.25
N VAL A 61 11.28 -11.43 9.02
CA VAL A 61 10.48 -11.47 7.77
C VAL A 61 10.63 -10.12 7.09
N ALA A 62 10.93 -10.14 5.80
CA ALA A 62 11.04 -8.91 5.02
C ALA A 62 9.90 -8.79 4.03
N ASP A 63 9.39 -7.57 3.87
CA ASP A 63 8.43 -7.23 2.84
C ASP A 63 9.05 -6.15 1.96
N SER A 64 9.18 -6.43 0.66
CA SER A 64 9.71 -5.50 -0.32
C SER A 64 8.56 -5.00 -1.17
N SER A 65 8.19 -3.74 -1.00
CA SER A 65 7.01 -3.16 -1.65
C SER A 65 7.26 -1.70 -1.97
N ARG A 66 6.43 -1.18 -2.88
CA ARG A 66 6.43 0.24 -3.19
C ARG A 66 5.36 0.93 -2.35
N TYR A 67 5.77 2.00 -1.66
CA TYR A 67 4.88 2.81 -0.82
C TYR A 67 4.89 4.25 -1.31
N GLU A 68 3.74 4.89 -1.26
CA GLU A 68 3.71 6.35 -1.34
C GLU A 68 4.30 6.92 -0.06
N TRP A 69 4.87 8.14 -0.12
CA TRP A 69 5.62 8.70 1.02
C TRP A 69 4.83 8.68 2.32
N GLU A 70 3.54 9.00 2.25
CA GLU A 70 2.67 9.03 3.44
C GLU A 70 2.46 7.66 4.07
N GLN A 71 2.69 6.60 3.31
CA GLN A 71 2.44 5.22 3.72
C GLN A 71 3.70 4.50 4.18
N ILE A 72 4.87 5.12 4.06
CA ILE A 72 6.13 4.48 4.45
C ILE A 72 6.15 4.23 5.96
N PRO A 73 6.28 2.97 6.40
CA PRO A 73 6.30 2.68 7.84
C PRO A 73 7.55 3.21 8.51
N ASN A 74 7.41 3.60 9.76
CA ASN A 74 8.52 4.01 10.63
C ASN A 74 9.26 5.28 10.19
N LEU A 75 8.76 6.00 9.20
CA LEU A 75 9.42 7.20 8.68
C LEU A 75 9.35 8.39 9.65
N ASN A 76 8.30 8.44 10.46
CA ASN A 76 8.16 9.39 11.57
C ASN A 76 8.34 10.86 11.15
N LYS A 77 7.68 11.24 10.05
CA LYS A 77 7.69 12.60 9.47
C LYS A 77 9.03 13.04 8.87
N ALA A 78 10.02 12.16 8.81
CA ALA A 78 11.26 12.48 8.12
C ALA A 78 11.03 12.57 6.61
N ILE A 79 11.86 13.36 5.93
CA ILE A 79 11.81 13.43 4.46
C ILE A 79 12.51 12.19 3.90
N PRO A 80 11.83 11.39 3.05
CA PRO A 80 12.45 10.19 2.49
C PRO A 80 13.66 10.50 1.62
N LYS A 81 14.70 9.69 1.77
CA LYS A 81 15.91 9.78 0.94
C LYS A 81 16.36 8.37 0.58
N THR A 82 16.85 8.21 -0.64
CA THR A 82 17.42 6.94 -1.10
C THR A 82 18.55 6.51 -0.15
N GLY A 83 18.51 5.27 0.31
CA GLY A 83 19.49 4.72 1.22
C GLY A 83 19.16 4.90 2.70
N MET A 84 18.09 5.63 3.02
CA MET A 84 17.67 5.84 4.40
C MET A 84 17.26 4.54 5.07
N ILE A 85 17.68 4.35 6.32
CA ILE A 85 17.26 3.23 7.15
C ILE A 85 16.67 3.83 8.43
N THR A 86 15.40 3.49 8.70
CA THR A 86 14.74 3.99 9.91
C THR A 86 15.20 3.21 11.12
N SER A 87 15.15 3.83 12.29
CA SER A 87 15.51 3.16 13.55
C SER A 87 14.49 2.08 13.90
N PRO A 88 14.92 0.97 14.51
CA PRO A 88 13.97 -0.06 14.97
C PRO A 88 12.95 0.51 15.93
N LEU A 89 11.68 0.14 15.72
CA LEU A 89 10.56 0.54 16.54
C LEU A 89 9.93 -0.69 17.18
N LEU A 90 9.89 -0.70 18.49
CA LEU A 90 9.29 -1.78 19.27
C LEU A 90 7.76 -1.69 19.25
N ASN A 91 7.12 -2.81 18.94
CA ASN A 91 5.67 -2.95 19.11
C ASN A 91 5.42 -3.56 20.49
N THR A 92 4.92 -2.74 21.40
CA THR A 92 4.71 -3.16 22.79
C THR A 92 3.58 -4.17 22.96
N ASN A 93 2.71 -4.31 21.96
CA ASN A 93 1.61 -5.29 22.02
C ASN A 93 2.09 -6.74 21.91
N ASP A 94 3.12 -6.99 21.11
CA ASP A 94 3.62 -8.34 20.86
C ASP A 94 5.13 -8.47 21.02
N ASN A 95 5.80 -7.41 21.43
CA ASN A 95 7.26 -7.34 21.62
C ASN A 95 8.08 -7.57 20.33
N THR A 96 7.45 -7.48 19.18
CA THR A 96 8.17 -7.47 17.90
C THR A 96 8.76 -6.08 17.65
N ALA A 97 9.70 -6.01 16.73
CA ALA A 97 10.28 -4.73 16.32
C ALA A 97 10.43 -4.69 14.81
N SER A 98 10.30 -3.52 14.24
CA SER A 98 10.42 -3.35 12.79
C SER A 98 11.17 -2.09 12.43
N PHE A 99 11.76 -2.10 11.25
CA PHE A 99 12.36 -0.91 10.66
C PHE A 99 12.31 -1.01 9.13
N ALA A 100 12.57 0.11 8.47
CA ALA A 100 12.45 0.19 7.02
C ALA A 100 13.75 0.66 6.39
N TYR A 101 14.06 0.09 5.23
CA TYR A 101 15.16 0.50 4.38
C TYR A 101 14.56 1.03 3.06
N LEU A 102 14.87 2.29 2.73
CA LEU A 102 14.41 2.95 1.52
C LEU A 102 15.45 2.73 0.42
N ALA A 103 15.26 1.68 -0.36
CA ALA A 103 16.23 1.31 -1.40
C ALA A 103 16.30 2.34 -2.52
N GLN A 104 15.15 2.91 -2.89
CA GLN A 104 15.06 3.94 -3.92
C GLN A 104 13.89 4.85 -3.61
N VAL A 105 14.12 6.17 -3.69
CA VAL A 105 13.07 7.18 -3.46
C VAL A 105 12.78 7.89 -4.77
N TYR A 106 11.48 8.08 -5.04
CA TYR A 106 11.00 8.78 -6.22
C TYR A 106 10.25 10.04 -5.76
N ASP A 107 10.76 11.19 -6.11
CA ASP A 107 10.22 12.47 -5.66
C ASP A 107 9.21 13.09 -6.62
N LYS A 108 8.76 12.34 -7.60
CA LYS A 108 7.78 12.76 -8.61
C LYS A 108 6.71 11.71 -8.81
N PRO A 109 5.49 12.11 -9.19
CA PRO A 109 4.47 11.14 -9.59
C PRO A 109 4.93 10.32 -10.79
N MET A 110 4.58 9.02 -10.77
CA MET A 110 4.94 8.09 -11.84
C MET A 110 3.75 7.23 -12.19
N GLN A 111 3.66 6.81 -13.45
CA GLN A 111 2.59 5.92 -13.89
C GLN A 111 2.72 4.55 -13.22
N ARG A 112 1.63 4.05 -12.62
CA ARG A 112 1.58 2.67 -12.15
C ARG A 112 1.42 1.73 -13.34
N SER A 113 2.09 0.59 -13.30
CA SER A 113 1.79 -0.50 -14.24
C SER A 113 0.39 -1.03 -13.94
N TYR A 114 -0.17 -1.80 -14.88
CA TYR A 114 -1.45 -2.48 -14.62
C TYR A 114 -1.38 -3.36 -13.37
N GLN A 115 -0.29 -4.09 -13.19
CA GLN A 115 -0.12 -4.96 -12.02
C GLN A 115 -0.15 -4.16 -10.72
N ASP A 116 0.52 -3.02 -10.68
CA ASP A 116 0.55 -2.16 -9.50
C ASP A 116 -0.80 -1.47 -9.25
N ALA A 117 -1.56 -1.18 -10.31
CA ALA A 117 -2.84 -0.49 -10.24
C ALA A 117 -4.02 -1.45 -10.04
N LYS A 118 -3.83 -2.75 -10.17
CA LYS A 118 -4.91 -3.73 -10.25
C LYS A 118 -5.93 -3.64 -9.12
N GLY A 119 -5.47 -3.46 -7.88
CA GLY A 119 -6.37 -3.29 -6.74
C GLY A 119 -7.26 -2.07 -6.86
N LEU A 120 -6.71 -0.95 -7.32
CA LEU A 120 -7.47 0.28 -7.55
C LEU A 120 -8.46 0.12 -8.70
N VAL A 121 -8.05 -0.57 -9.76
CA VAL A 121 -8.91 -0.82 -10.93
C VAL A 121 -10.10 -1.69 -10.52
N ILE A 122 -9.87 -2.73 -9.71
CA ILE A 122 -10.93 -3.60 -9.20
C ILE A 122 -11.93 -2.79 -8.38
N ASN A 123 -11.46 -1.93 -7.48
CA ASN A 123 -12.34 -1.08 -6.68
C ASN A 123 -13.16 -0.14 -7.55
N ASP A 124 -12.56 0.47 -8.56
CA ASP A 124 -13.27 1.36 -9.49
C ASP A 124 -14.32 0.60 -10.30
N TYR A 125 -13.99 -0.61 -10.73
CA TYR A 125 -14.93 -1.46 -11.46
C TYR A 125 -16.14 -1.83 -10.59
N GLN A 126 -15.91 -2.19 -9.34
CA GLN A 126 -16.98 -2.49 -8.39
C GLN A 126 -17.90 -1.29 -8.19
N THR A 127 -17.32 -0.09 -8.08
CA THR A 127 -18.10 1.16 -7.97
C THR A 127 -18.97 1.38 -9.21
N ILE A 128 -18.41 1.15 -10.40
CA ILE A 128 -19.17 1.27 -11.66
C ILE A 128 -20.34 0.29 -11.69
N LEU A 129 -20.11 -0.95 -11.26
CA LEU A 129 -21.17 -1.98 -11.19
C LEU A 129 -22.27 -1.59 -10.20
N GLU A 130 -21.90 -1.04 -9.05
CA GLU A 130 -22.88 -0.57 -8.06
C GLU A 130 -23.71 0.58 -8.60
N ASP A 131 -23.09 1.52 -9.28
CA ASP A 131 -23.78 2.66 -9.90
C ASP A 131 -24.76 2.21 -10.98
N LYS A 132 -24.36 1.26 -11.81
CA LYS A 132 -25.24 0.69 -12.83
C LYS A 132 -26.41 -0.08 -12.21
N TRP A 133 -26.15 -0.81 -11.14
CA TRP A 133 -27.18 -1.52 -10.39
C TRP A 133 -28.20 -0.55 -9.81
N ASN A 134 -27.75 0.51 -9.16
CA ASN A 134 -28.61 1.51 -8.57
C ASN A 134 -29.43 2.24 -9.63
N GLU A 135 -28.84 2.55 -10.76
CA GLU A 135 -29.54 3.18 -11.89
C GLU A 135 -30.64 2.27 -12.47
N ALA A 136 -30.36 0.98 -12.62
CA ALA A 136 -31.35 0.00 -13.07
C ALA A 136 -32.50 -0.11 -12.09
N LEU A 137 -32.24 -0.06 -10.78
CA LEU A 137 -33.30 -0.06 -9.77
C LEU A 137 -34.18 1.18 -9.84
N ARG A 138 -33.57 2.36 -10.06
CA ARG A 138 -34.33 3.62 -10.23
C ARG A 138 -35.26 3.58 -11.42
N LYS A 139 -34.82 2.99 -12.52
CA LYS A 139 -35.65 2.81 -13.71
C LYS A 139 -36.80 1.82 -13.48
N LYS A 140 -36.56 0.81 -12.65
CA LYS A 140 -37.57 -0.23 -12.37
C LYS A 140 -38.63 0.25 -11.40
N TYR A 141 -38.29 1.14 -10.46
CA TYR A 141 -39.21 1.64 -9.44
C TYR A 141 -39.45 3.14 -9.62
N PRO A 142 -40.72 3.61 -9.60
CA PRO A 142 -41.04 5.02 -9.75
C PRO A 142 -40.36 5.90 -8.69
N VAL A 143 -39.90 7.08 -9.10
CA VAL A 143 -39.18 8.02 -8.25
C VAL A 143 -40.01 8.45 -7.03
N THR A 144 -41.34 8.62 -7.19
CA THR A 144 -42.24 9.01 -6.11
C THR A 144 -42.23 8.02 -4.96
N ILE A 145 -42.14 6.73 -5.27
CA ILE A 145 -42.09 5.67 -4.26
C ILE A 145 -40.74 5.71 -3.56
N ASP A 146 -39.67 5.89 -4.30
CA ASP A 146 -38.32 5.98 -3.77
C ASP A 146 -38.16 7.14 -2.80
N GLN A 147 -38.68 8.32 -3.15
CA GLN A 147 -38.65 9.50 -2.29
C GLN A 147 -39.39 9.26 -0.97
N LYS A 148 -40.53 8.59 -1.02
CA LYS A 148 -41.30 8.25 0.15
C LYS A 148 -40.56 7.31 1.08
N VAL A 149 -39.91 6.29 0.52
CA VAL A 149 -39.10 5.33 1.26
C VAL A 149 -37.88 6.01 1.88
N LEU A 150 -37.19 6.85 1.10
CA LEU A 150 -36.03 7.59 1.59
C LEU A 150 -36.40 8.55 2.73
N SER A 151 -37.52 9.27 2.61
CA SER A 151 -38.02 10.12 3.67
C SER A 151 -38.29 9.34 4.97
N SER A 152 -38.84 8.16 4.82
CA SER A 152 -39.14 7.25 5.92
C SER A 152 -37.85 6.75 6.60
N ILE A 153 -36.85 6.44 5.82
CA ILE A 153 -35.56 5.91 6.31
C ILE A 153 -34.70 6.99 6.93
N SER A 154 -34.70 8.21 6.40
CA SER A 154 -33.83 9.30 6.85
C SER A 154 -34.28 9.92 8.18
N LYS A 155 -35.42 9.52 8.70
CA LYS A 155 -35.85 9.88 10.04
C LYS A 155 -35.37 8.83 11.04
#